data_dda1f52263e9ff111748db98fdda61a7
#
_entry.id   dda1f52263e9ff111748db98fdda61a7
#
_cell.length_a   1.000
_cell.length_b   1.000
_cell.length_c   1.000
_cell.angle_alpha   90.00
_cell.angle_beta   90.00
_cell.angle_gamma   90.00
#
_symmetry.space_group_name_H-M   'P 1'
#
loop_
_entity.id
_entity.type
_entity.pdbx_description
1 polymer ?
#
loop_
_entity_poly.entity_id
_entity_poly.type
_entity_poly.pdbx_seq_one_letter_code
_entity_poly.pdbx_strand_id
1 'polypeptide(L)'
;MIFNQLLVNGIIAGSIYSLIASGFSLIYSANRFVHFAHGTVAAAGAYMLYTLFTLWGVPFYIAAISTIIGTALLGIFIFGGIYRTLQKRKSSVIILMIASLGILILLENTLLLTFGGDVKTIGFLEVVKGTE
;
A
#
# COMPACT_ATOMS: atom_id res chain seq x y z
N MET A 1 -13.65 -29.05 -8.50
CA MET A 1 -12.95 -28.52 -7.30
C MET A 1 -11.89 -27.49 -7.65
N ILE A 2 -10.96 -27.79 -8.52
CA ILE A 2 -9.91 -26.83 -8.93
C ILE A 2 -10.51 -25.58 -9.59
N PHE A 3 -11.50 -25.73 -10.43
CA PHE A 3 -12.17 -24.62 -11.11
C PHE A 3 -12.81 -23.63 -10.12
N ASN A 4 -13.53 -24.13 -9.13
CA ASN A 4 -14.19 -23.29 -8.12
C ASN A 4 -13.15 -22.53 -7.27
N GLN A 5 -12.03 -23.17 -6.92
CA GLN A 5 -10.94 -22.56 -6.19
C GLN A 5 -10.25 -21.48 -7.02
N LEU A 6 -10.01 -21.71 -8.30
CA LEU A 6 -9.44 -20.72 -9.21
C LEU A 6 -10.37 -19.52 -9.38
N LEU A 7 -11.67 -19.77 -9.46
CA LEU A 7 -12.67 -18.72 -9.61
C LEU A 7 -12.71 -17.83 -8.35
N VAL A 8 -12.73 -18.42 -7.16
CA VAL A 8 -12.70 -17.68 -5.89
C VAL A 8 -11.40 -16.87 -5.77
N ASN A 9 -10.26 -17.47 -6.05
CA ASN A 9 -8.98 -16.77 -6.03
C ASN A 9 -8.93 -15.61 -7.03
N GLY A 10 -9.50 -15.80 -8.21
CA GLY A 10 -9.62 -14.76 -9.22
C GLY A 10 -10.50 -13.59 -8.78
N ILE A 11 -11.62 -13.88 -8.12
CA ILE A 11 -12.50 -12.84 -7.57
C ILE A 11 -11.78 -12.05 -6.46
N ILE A 12 -11.09 -12.73 -5.55
CA ILE A 12 -10.34 -12.09 -4.46
C ILE A 12 -9.24 -11.18 -5.05
N ALA A 13 -8.42 -11.71 -5.95
CA ALA A 13 -7.36 -10.93 -6.60
C ALA A 13 -7.92 -9.74 -7.39
N GLY A 14 -8.98 -9.95 -8.15
CA GLY A 14 -9.65 -8.89 -8.90
C GLY A 14 -10.24 -7.80 -8.01
N SER A 15 -10.77 -8.17 -6.84
CA SER A 15 -11.27 -7.21 -5.85
C SER A 15 -10.16 -6.33 -5.28
N ILE A 16 -9.01 -6.92 -4.96
CA ILE A 16 -7.83 -6.18 -4.48
C ILE A 16 -7.33 -5.21 -5.56
N TYR A 17 -7.19 -5.69 -6.79
CA TYR A 17 -6.78 -4.82 -7.91
C TYR A 17 -7.77 -3.69 -8.18
N SER A 18 -9.06 -3.95 -8.05
CA SER A 18 -10.11 -2.93 -8.20
C SER A 18 -10.01 -1.84 -7.15
N LEU A 19 -9.73 -2.20 -5.89
CA LEU A 19 -9.52 -1.23 -4.80
C LEU A 19 -8.30 -0.35 -5.06
N ILE A 20 -7.18 -0.95 -5.45
CA ILE A 20 -5.95 -0.22 -5.78
C ILE A 20 -6.17 0.71 -6.97
N ALA A 21 -6.83 0.21 -8.02
CA ALA A 21 -7.16 0.99 -9.21
C ALA A 21 -8.10 2.16 -8.91
N SER A 22 -9.08 1.96 -8.03
CA SER A 22 -9.99 3.02 -7.60
C SER A 22 -9.24 4.13 -6.86
N GLY A 23 -8.34 3.77 -5.94
CA GLY A 23 -7.48 4.73 -5.25
C GLY A 23 -6.57 5.50 -6.21
N PHE A 24 -5.97 4.81 -7.17
CA PHE A 24 -5.17 5.42 -8.23
C PHE A 24 -5.98 6.42 -9.06
N SER A 25 -7.19 6.04 -9.45
CA SER A 25 -8.10 6.90 -10.21
C SER A 25 -8.48 8.17 -9.46
N LEU A 26 -8.72 8.07 -8.15
CA LEU A 26 -8.99 9.22 -7.29
C LEU A 26 -7.79 10.19 -7.24
N ILE A 27 -6.59 9.66 -7.06
CA ILE A 27 -5.36 10.47 -7.03
C ILE A 27 -5.16 11.17 -8.37
N TYR A 28 -5.33 10.45 -9.46
CA TYR A 28 -5.22 11.02 -10.81
C TYR A 28 -6.26 12.11 -11.08
N SER A 29 -7.49 11.87 -10.66
CA SER A 29 -8.58 12.85 -10.82
C SER A 29 -8.30 14.15 -10.07
N ALA A 30 -7.72 14.05 -8.87
CA ALA A 30 -7.42 15.21 -8.04
C ALA A 30 -6.16 15.97 -8.49
N ASN A 31 -5.12 15.27 -8.88
CA ASN A 31 -3.79 15.84 -9.10
C ASN A 31 -3.40 15.96 -10.58
N ARG A 32 -4.11 15.28 -11.48
CA ARG A 32 -3.88 15.31 -12.93
C ARG A 32 -2.50 14.80 -13.38
N PHE A 33 -1.83 14.00 -12.55
CA PHE A 33 -0.62 13.29 -12.96
C PHE A 33 -0.65 11.83 -12.46
N VAL A 34 0.13 10.98 -13.12
CA VAL A 34 0.22 9.55 -12.75
C VAL A 34 1.14 9.40 -11.54
N HIS A 35 0.56 8.97 -10.43
CA HIS A 35 1.30 8.71 -9.20
C HIS A 35 1.77 7.25 -9.17
N PHE A 36 2.97 7.00 -9.69
CA PHE A 36 3.53 5.65 -9.79
C PHE A 36 3.80 4.99 -8.42
N ALA A 37 4.05 5.79 -7.39
CA ALA A 37 4.31 5.28 -6.05
C ALA A 37 3.05 4.76 -5.33
N HIS A 38 1.86 4.83 -5.92
CA HIS A 38 0.60 4.39 -5.28
C HIS A 38 0.65 2.91 -4.89
N GLY A 39 1.19 2.05 -5.75
CA GLY A 39 1.34 0.62 -5.47
C GLY A 39 2.27 0.34 -4.29
N THR A 40 3.38 1.05 -4.20
CA THR A 40 4.33 0.90 -3.08
C THR A 40 3.80 1.48 -1.77
N VAL A 41 2.97 2.52 -1.81
CA VAL A 41 2.26 3.00 -0.62
C VAL A 41 1.27 1.95 -0.12
N ALA A 42 0.54 1.29 -1.02
CA ALA A 42 -0.33 0.17 -0.66
C ALA A 42 0.47 -1.00 -0.07
N ALA A 43 1.62 -1.33 -0.65
CA ALA A 43 2.53 -2.34 -0.11
C ALA A 43 3.06 -1.95 1.28
N ALA A 44 3.43 -0.69 1.50
CA ALA A 44 3.84 -0.18 2.81
C ALA A 44 2.73 -0.37 3.86
N GLY A 45 1.48 -0.13 3.49
CA GLY A 45 0.32 -0.42 4.36
C GLY A 45 0.21 -1.91 4.70
N ALA A 46 0.39 -2.79 3.72
CA ALA A 46 0.37 -4.24 3.95
C ALA A 46 1.48 -4.69 4.91
N TYR A 47 2.70 -4.18 4.75
CA TYR A 47 3.81 -4.46 5.66
C TYR A 47 3.59 -3.87 7.06
N MET A 48 2.97 -2.70 7.16
CA MET A 48 2.61 -2.11 8.45
C MET A 48 1.59 -2.98 9.19
N LEU A 49 0.56 -3.48 8.50
CA LEU A 49 -0.39 -4.43 9.07
C LEU A 49 0.29 -5.72 9.52
N TYR A 50 1.17 -6.27 8.68
CA TYR A 50 1.97 -7.45 9.01
C TYR A 50 2.79 -7.23 10.29
N THR A 51 3.48 -6.11 10.40
CA THR A 51 4.32 -5.79 11.57
C THR A 51 3.47 -5.69 12.84
N LEU A 52 2.38 -4.94 12.80
CA LEU A 52 1.53 -4.73 13.97
C LEU A 52 0.82 -6.02 14.40
N PHE A 53 0.26 -6.74 13.45
CA PHE A 53 -0.52 -7.94 13.74
C PHE A 53 0.36 -9.16 14.04
N THR A 54 1.33 -9.45 13.17
CA THR A 54 2.11 -10.69 13.23
C THR A 54 3.31 -10.58 14.17
N LEU A 55 4.07 -9.49 14.09
CA LEU A 55 5.31 -9.35 14.87
C LEU A 55 5.04 -8.80 16.28
N TRP A 56 4.13 -7.84 16.42
CA TRP A 56 3.85 -7.20 17.71
C TRP A 56 2.65 -7.80 18.44
N GLY A 57 1.89 -8.69 17.79
CA GLY A 57 0.74 -9.36 18.40
C GLY A 57 -0.44 -8.44 18.73
N VAL A 58 -0.53 -7.29 18.08
CA VAL A 58 -1.66 -6.35 18.26
C VAL A 58 -2.94 -6.99 17.71
N PRO A 59 -4.11 -6.86 18.39
CA PRO A 59 -5.37 -7.35 17.87
C PRO A 59 -5.65 -6.84 16.44
N PHE A 60 -6.22 -7.70 15.60
CA PHE A 60 -6.39 -7.40 14.16
C PHE A 60 -7.11 -6.07 13.90
N TYR A 61 -8.20 -5.80 14.61
CA TYR A 61 -8.97 -4.57 14.42
C TYR A 61 -8.16 -3.31 14.74
N ILE A 62 -7.40 -3.34 15.83
CA ILE A 62 -6.52 -2.22 16.21
C ILE A 62 -5.39 -2.06 15.19
N ALA A 63 -4.79 -3.17 14.78
CA ALA A 63 -3.74 -3.18 13.76
C ALA A 63 -4.26 -2.61 12.42
N ALA A 64 -5.47 -3.00 11.99
CA ALA A 64 -6.08 -2.50 10.77
C ALA A 64 -6.33 -0.99 10.82
N ILE A 65 -6.93 -0.49 11.90
CA ILE A 65 -7.20 0.94 12.09
C ILE A 65 -5.89 1.74 12.12
N SER A 66 -4.89 1.25 12.88
CA SER A 66 -3.57 1.89 12.95
C SER A 66 -2.86 1.92 11.60
N THR A 67 -3.01 0.86 10.80
CA THR A 67 -2.45 0.78 9.45
C THR A 67 -3.11 1.79 8.51
N ILE A 68 -4.42 1.92 8.56
CA ILE A 68 -5.15 2.91 7.74
C ILE A 68 -4.67 4.32 8.07
N ILE A 69 -4.60 4.66 9.36
CA ILE A 69 -4.13 5.97 9.82
C ILE A 69 -2.66 6.19 9.41
N GLY A 70 -1.81 5.22 9.65
CA GLY A 70 -0.37 5.30 9.34
C GLY A 70 -0.12 5.47 7.83
N THR A 71 -0.83 4.71 7.00
CA THR A 71 -0.71 4.81 5.54
C THR A 71 -1.24 6.15 5.03
N ALA A 72 -2.35 6.64 5.61
CA ALA A 72 -2.88 7.96 5.29
C ALA A 72 -1.88 9.08 5.65
N LEU A 73 -1.25 9.01 6.82
CA LEU A 73 -0.21 9.95 7.24
C LEU A 73 1.01 9.89 6.31
N LEU A 74 1.42 8.70 5.89
CA LEU A 74 2.49 8.53 4.91
C LEU A 74 2.14 9.24 3.59
N GLY A 75 0.92 9.07 3.09
CA GLY A 75 0.43 9.76 1.90
C GLY A 75 0.44 11.28 2.04
N ILE A 76 -0.06 11.79 3.17
CA ILE A 76 -0.04 13.22 3.48
C ILE A 76 1.39 13.76 3.54
N PHE A 77 2.30 13.02 4.16
CA PHE A 77 3.72 13.39 4.26
C PHE A 77 4.38 13.46 2.87
N ILE A 78 4.15 12.47 2.03
CA ILE A 78 4.67 12.45 0.65
C ILE A 78 4.10 13.64 -0.14
N PHE A 79 2.79 13.85 -0.07
CA PHE A 79 2.15 14.95 -0.78
C PHE A 79 2.65 16.32 -0.29
N GLY A 80 2.62 16.55 1.02
CA GLY A 80 3.01 17.82 1.62
C GLY A 80 4.50 18.14 1.48
N GLY A 81 5.36 17.11 1.58
CA GLY A 81 6.80 17.29 1.52
C GLY A 81 7.35 17.43 0.09
N ILE A 82 6.84 16.63 -0.84
CA ILE A 82 7.41 16.51 -2.18
C ILE A 82 6.51 17.17 -3.23
N TYR A 83 5.29 16.70 -3.39
CA TYR A 83 4.42 17.17 -4.48
C TYR A 83 3.97 18.61 -4.32
N ARG A 84 3.60 19.00 -3.11
CA ARG A 84 3.18 20.38 -2.84
C ARG A 84 4.31 21.38 -3.11
N THR A 85 5.55 21.03 -2.74
CA THR A 85 6.73 21.85 -3.01
C THR A 85 6.97 21.99 -4.50
N LEU A 86 6.90 20.88 -5.25
CA LEU A 86 7.05 20.88 -6.70
C LEU A 86 5.93 21.65 -7.40
N GLN A 87 4.69 21.50 -6.94
CA GLN A 87 3.54 22.24 -7.49
C GLN A 87 3.66 23.74 -7.24
N LYS A 88 4.13 24.15 -6.06
CA LYS A 88 4.41 25.57 -5.75
C LYS A 88 5.48 26.18 -6.65
N ARG A 89 6.46 25.38 -7.06
CA ARG A 89 7.49 25.78 -8.03
C ARG A 89 7.03 25.75 -9.47
N LYS A 90 5.73 25.51 -9.73
CA LYS A 90 5.14 25.37 -11.06
C LYS A 90 5.85 24.33 -11.93
N SER A 91 6.26 23.21 -11.31
CA SER A 91 6.89 22.11 -12.02
C SER A 91 5.91 21.47 -13.02
N SER A 92 6.44 20.98 -14.14
CA SER A 92 5.62 20.30 -15.14
C SER A 92 5.09 18.96 -14.63
N VAL A 93 4.05 18.45 -15.28
CA VAL A 93 3.46 17.12 -14.99
C VAL A 93 4.54 16.02 -15.08
N ILE A 94 5.43 16.13 -16.07
CA ILE A 94 6.53 15.15 -16.26
C ILE A 94 7.46 15.12 -15.05
N ILE A 95 7.80 16.27 -14.46
CA ILE A 95 8.64 16.36 -13.26
C ILE A 95 7.94 15.69 -12.08
N LEU A 96 6.62 15.89 -11.91
CA LEU A 96 5.83 15.22 -10.88
C LEU A 96 5.81 13.70 -11.06
N MET A 97 5.70 13.23 -12.29
CA MET A 97 5.77 11.80 -12.61
C MET A 97 7.14 11.21 -12.30
N ILE A 98 8.22 11.89 -12.65
CA ILE A 98 9.59 11.47 -12.33
C ILE A 98 9.80 11.45 -10.81
N ALA A 99 9.30 12.45 -10.09
CA ALA A 99 9.36 12.48 -8.64
C ALA A 99 8.61 11.28 -8.02
N SER A 100 7.46 10.90 -8.57
CA SER A 100 6.71 9.72 -8.11
C SER A 100 7.47 8.41 -8.36
N LEU A 101 8.21 8.30 -9.45
CA LEU A 101 9.10 7.16 -9.70
C LEU A 101 10.24 7.11 -8.67
N GLY A 102 10.81 8.25 -8.32
CA GLY A 102 11.82 8.34 -7.27
C GLY A 102 11.28 7.88 -5.91
N ILE A 103 10.07 8.28 -5.54
CA ILE A 103 9.39 7.84 -4.32
C ILE A 103 9.13 6.34 -4.36
N LEU A 104 8.68 5.82 -5.51
CA LEU A 104 8.47 4.38 -5.72
C LEU A 104 9.74 3.60 -5.40
N ILE A 105 10.85 3.97 -6.02
CA ILE A 105 12.14 3.30 -5.84
C ILE A 105 12.61 3.40 -4.38
N LEU A 106 12.45 4.57 -3.76
CA LEU A 106 12.85 4.80 -2.38
C LEU A 106 12.03 3.93 -1.41
N LEU A 107 10.72 3.92 -1.54
CA LEU A 107 9.84 3.12 -0.69
C LEU A 107 10.07 1.62 -0.90
N GLU A 108 10.17 1.18 -2.16
CA GLU A 108 10.41 -0.23 -2.49
C GLU A 108 11.71 -0.73 -1.87
N ASN A 109 12.79 0.03 -2.03
CA ASN A 109 14.08 -0.34 -1.43
C ASN A 109 14.06 -0.25 0.09
N THR A 110 13.36 0.70 0.69
CA THR A 110 13.19 0.80 2.14
C THR A 110 12.47 -0.43 2.68
N LEU A 111 11.39 -0.86 2.04
CA LEU A 111 10.66 -2.08 2.42
C LEU A 111 11.52 -3.32 2.24
N LEU A 112 12.26 -3.41 1.15
CA LEU A 112 13.15 -4.53 0.87
C LEU A 112 14.28 -4.63 1.89
N LEU A 113 14.88 -3.53 2.29
CA LEU A 113 15.94 -3.49 3.31
C LEU A 113 15.40 -3.81 4.72
N THR A 114 14.17 -3.40 5.03
CA THR A 114 13.56 -3.58 6.34
C THR A 114 13.02 -5.00 6.53
N PHE A 115 12.32 -5.53 5.52
CA PHE A 115 11.60 -6.81 5.61
C PHE A 115 12.23 -7.94 4.80
N GLY A 116 13.17 -7.64 3.92
CA GLY A 116 13.78 -8.61 3.01
C GLY A 116 12.89 -8.95 1.80
N GLY A 117 13.36 -9.86 0.96
CA GLY A 117 12.70 -10.28 -0.27
C GLY A 117 11.75 -11.47 -0.12
N ASP A 118 11.59 -12.00 1.09
CA ASP A 118 10.76 -13.18 1.34
C ASP A 118 9.26 -12.84 1.38
N VAL A 119 8.44 -13.81 0.98
CA VAL A 119 6.99 -13.69 1.07
C VAL A 119 6.56 -13.67 2.54
N LYS A 120 5.78 -12.68 2.92
CA LYS A 120 5.20 -12.53 4.26
C LYS A 120 3.71 -12.87 4.22
N THR A 121 3.26 -13.63 5.20
CA THR A 121 1.85 -14.01 5.34
C THR A 121 1.29 -13.53 6.67
N ILE A 122 0.03 -13.10 6.65
CA ILE A 122 -0.72 -12.75 7.87
C ILE A 122 -1.51 -13.97 8.29
N GLY A 123 -1.09 -14.63 9.38
CA GLY A 123 -1.68 -15.87 9.89
C GLY A 123 -3.02 -15.69 10.62
N PHE A 124 -3.89 -14.80 10.13
CA PHE A 124 -5.17 -14.52 10.79
C PHE A 124 -6.07 -15.77 10.88
N LEU A 125 -6.12 -16.58 9.83
CA LEU A 125 -6.93 -17.79 9.81
C LEU A 125 -6.36 -18.90 10.69
N GLU A 126 -5.06 -18.94 10.89
CA GLU A 126 -4.40 -19.91 11.78
C GLU A 126 -4.69 -19.57 13.25
N VAL A 127 -4.71 -18.29 13.60
CA VAL A 127 -5.05 -17.84 14.96
C VAL A 127 -6.49 -18.21 15.30
N VAL A 128 -7.41 -18.08 14.35
CA VAL A 128 -8.84 -18.43 14.55
C VAL A 128 -9.02 -19.95 14.71
N LYS A 129 -8.22 -20.77 14.01
CA LYS A 129 -8.25 -22.23 14.13
C LYS A 129 -7.59 -22.76 15.40
N GLY A 130 -6.65 -22.02 15.96
CA GLY A 130 -5.90 -22.42 17.17
C GLY A 130 -6.70 -22.23 18.47
N THR A 131 -7.92 -21.74 18.41
CA THR A 131 -8.80 -21.57 19.57
C THR A 131 -9.85 -22.69 19.72
N GLU A 132 -9.82 -23.71 18.86
CA GLU A 132 -10.60 -24.95 19.02
C GLU A 132 -9.69 -26.04 19.64
#